data_2bae81b5136290e4c6063ef25cfb2353
#
_entry.id   2bae81b5136290e4c6063ef25cfb2353
#
_cell.length_a   1.000
_cell.length_b   1.000
_cell.length_c   1.000
_cell.angle_alpha   90.00
_cell.angle_beta   90.00
_cell.angle_gamma   90.00
#
_symmetry.space_group_name_H-M   'P 1'
#
loop_
_entity.id
_entity.type
_entity.pdbx_description
1 polymer ?
#
loop_
_entity_poly.entity_id
_entity_poly.type
_entity_poly.pdbx_seq_one_letter_code
_entity_poly.pdbx_strand_id
1 'polypeptide(L)'
;MTRAATAPEPVVLPPLEGPLADLALALVDAPSVSGAEGPLADAVETALAARPHLEVLRHGDTVVARTRLGRPQRVVVAGHLDTVPVSRRTGNVPGRLETRAGEPVVWGRGSVDMKGGVAVALHLAATLSAPRRDVTWVFYDNEEVVGERNGLGRALAARPDWFEADLAVLGEPTGAGIEGGCNGTLRLILHVPGTAAHSARAWRGVNAIHAAATLIERVKAAPV
;
A
#
# COMPACT_ATOMS: atom_id res chain seq x y z
N MET A 1 10.56 -33.47 8.81
CA MET A 1 10.06 -33.48 7.42
C MET A 1 9.64 -32.04 7.11
N THR A 2 10.47 -31.26 6.47
CA THR A 2 10.20 -29.90 6.01
C THR A 2 9.28 -30.02 4.80
N ARG A 3 8.04 -29.58 4.94
CA ARG A 3 7.07 -29.48 3.83
C ARG A 3 7.69 -28.50 2.81
N ALA A 4 7.99 -28.97 1.61
CA ALA A 4 8.42 -28.10 0.53
C ALA A 4 7.37 -27.00 0.36
N ALA A 5 7.79 -25.73 0.44
CA ALA A 5 6.91 -24.61 0.15
C ALA A 5 6.48 -24.75 -1.32
N THR A 6 5.21 -25.01 -1.55
CA THR A 6 4.64 -24.94 -2.91
C THR A 6 4.84 -23.52 -3.41
N ALA A 7 5.34 -23.38 -4.65
CA ALA A 7 5.42 -22.07 -5.29
C ALA A 7 4.03 -21.39 -5.23
N PRO A 8 3.99 -20.09 -4.98
CA PRO A 8 2.72 -19.36 -4.95
C PRO A 8 2.00 -19.50 -6.30
N GLU A 9 0.68 -19.61 -6.26
CA GLU A 9 -0.11 -19.66 -7.48
C GLU A 9 0.00 -18.34 -8.25
N PRO A 10 0.08 -18.41 -9.59
CA PRO A 10 0.17 -17.19 -10.40
C PRO A 10 -1.11 -16.35 -10.25
N VAL A 11 -0.94 -15.05 -10.05
CA VAL A 11 -2.04 -14.09 -10.05
C VAL A 11 -2.43 -13.79 -11.50
N VAL A 12 -3.74 -13.78 -11.79
CA VAL A 12 -4.28 -13.40 -13.10
C VAL A 12 -5.18 -12.19 -12.93
N LEU A 13 -4.83 -11.09 -13.61
CA LEU A 13 -5.65 -9.89 -13.62
C LEU A 13 -6.66 -9.95 -14.79
N PRO A 14 -7.88 -9.44 -14.60
CA PRO A 14 -8.81 -9.26 -15.71
C PRO A 14 -8.30 -8.19 -16.68
N PRO A 15 -8.90 -8.03 -17.87
CA PRO A 15 -8.56 -6.94 -18.80
C PRO A 15 -8.58 -5.59 -18.10
N LEU A 16 -7.46 -4.84 -18.18
CA LEU A 16 -7.32 -3.57 -17.47
C LEU A 16 -8.29 -2.48 -17.94
N GLU A 17 -8.82 -2.63 -19.16
CA GLU A 17 -9.85 -1.74 -19.75
C GLU A 17 -11.27 -2.10 -19.33
N GLY A 18 -11.44 -3.21 -18.61
CA GLY A 18 -12.72 -3.69 -18.12
C GLY A 18 -13.29 -2.85 -16.97
N PRO A 19 -14.39 -3.33 -16.34
CA PRO A 19 -14.99 -2.66 -15.21
C PRO A 19 -13.99 -2.53 -14.05
N LEU A 20 -13.85 -1.32 -13.49
CA LEU A 20 -12.93 -1.04 -12.38
C LEU A 20 -13.21 -1.90 -11.15
N ALA A 21 -14.48 -2.21 -10.89
CA ALA A 21 -14.87 -3.04 -9.75
C ALA A 21 -14.30 -4.47 -9.86
N ASP A 22 -14.29 -5.05 -11.06
CA ASP A 22 -13.76 -6.40 -11.31
C ASP A 22 -12.24 -6.40 -11.13
N LEU A 23 -11.55 -5.38 -11.64
CA LEU A 23 -10.10 -5.21 -11.45
C LEU A 23 -9.75 -5.00 -9.98
N ALA A 24 -10.48 -4.13 -9.27
CA ALA A 24 -10.28 -3.90 -7.84
C ALA A 24 -10.51 -5.17 -7.02
N LEU A 25 -11.55 -5.95 -7.34
CA LEU A 25 -11.83 -7.23 -6.68
C LEU A 25 -10.71 -8.25 -6.91
N ALA A 26 -10.24 -8.39 -8.14
CA ALA A 26 -9.12 -9.28 -8.48
C ALA A 26 -7.82 -8.88 -7.73
N LEU A 27 -7.55 -7.58 -7.62
CA LEU A 27 -6.42 -7.08 -6.84
C LEU A 27 -6.57 -7.39 -5.34
N VAL A 28 -7.79 -7.23 -4.79
CA VAL A 28 -8.09 -7.53 -3.38
C VAL A 28 -7.89 -9.03 -3.09
N ASP A 29 -8.29 -9.90 -4.01
CA ASP A 29 -8.16 -11.35 -3.87
C ASP A 29 -6.72 -11.85 -4.08
N ALA A 30 -5.89 -11.09 -4.79
CA ALA A 30 -4.48 -11.42 -4.96
C ALA A 30 -3.74 -11.33 -3.62
N PRO A 31 -3.12 -12.43 -3.14
CA PRO A 31 -2.31 -12.41 -1.93
C PRO A 31 -1.09 -11.52 -2.12
N SER A 32 -0.95 -10.48 -1.28
CA SER A 32 0.18 -9.56 -1.33
C SER A 32 0.43 -8.89 0.02
N VAL A 33 0.46 -9.67 1.10
CA VAL A 33 0.96 -9.17 2.39
C VAL A 33 2.41 -8.74 2.23
N SER A 34 2.79 -7.61 2.87
CA SER A 34 4.13 -7.02 2.73
C SER A 34 5.26 -8.06 2.76
N GLY A 35 6.05 -8.12 1.70
CA GLY A 35 7.11 -9.10 1.45
C GLY A 35 6.66 -10.36 0.67
N ALA A 36 5.41 -10.39 0.18
CA ALA A 36 4.88 -11.48 -0.65
C ALA A 36 4.20 -10.95 -1.93
N GLU A 37 4.60 -9.78 -2.41
CA GLU A 37 4.00 -9.08 -3.56
C GLU A 37 4.41 -9.66 -4.92
N GLY A 38 5.47 -10.47 -4.97
CA GLY A 38 6.07 -10.96 -6.22
C GLY A 38 5.06 -11.46 -7.25
N PRO A 39 4.14 -12.40 -6.93
CA PRO A 39 3.15 -12.88 -7.90
C PRO A 39 2.20 -11.80 -8.42
N LEU A 40 1.82 -10.83 -7.60
CA LEU A 40 1.01 -9.70 -8.02
C LEU A 40 1.81 -8.73 -8.90
N ALA A 41 3.07 -8.45 -8.53
CA ALA A 41 3.97 -7.63 -9.33
C ALA A 41 4.23 -8.24 -10.71
N ASP A 42 4.39 -9.57 -10.81
CA ASP A 42 4.54 -10.29 -12.07
C ASP A 42 3.29 -10.15 -12.95
N ALA A 43 2.11 -10.24 -12.36
CA ALA A 43 0.84 -10.05 -13.08
C ALA A 43 0.68 -8.61 -13.59
N VAL A 44 1.04 -7.62 -12.77
CA VAL A 44 1.03 -6.19 -13.13
C VAL A 44 2.01 -5.92 -14.27
N GLU A 45 3.26 -6.39 -14.15
CA GLU A 45 4.27 -6.25 -15.20
C GLU A 45 3.79 -6.87 -16.53
N THR A 46 3.28 -8.10 -16.49
CA THR A 46 2.77 -8.79 -17.68
C THR A 46 1.63 -8.02 -18.34
N ALA A 47 0.67 -7.55 -17.54
CA ALA A 47 -0.48 -6.81 -18.04
C ALA A 47 -0.08 -5.47 -18.68
N LEU A 48 0.89 -4.76 -18.12
CA LEU A 48 1.37 -3.47 -18.63
C LEU A 48 2.32 -3.64 -19.82
N ALA A 49 3.17 -4.67 -19.83
CA ALA A 49 4.08 -4.96 -20.96
C ALA A 49 3.32 -5.29 -22.25
N ALA A 50 2.07 -5.74 -22.15
CA ALA A 50 1.21 -5.94 -23.32
C ALA A 50 0.73 -4.62 -23.96
N ARG A 51 1.07 -3.43 -23.40
CA ARG A 51 0.65 -2.11 -23.91
C ARG A 51 1.75 -1.44 -24.70
N PRO A 52 1.61 -1.29 -26.03
CA PRO A 52 2.70 -0.81 -26.89
C PRO A 52 3.10 0.64 -26.63
N HIS A 53 2.27 1.43 -25.95
CA HIS A 53 2.54 2.82 -25.60
C HIS A 53 3.30 2.98 -24.27
N LEU A 54 3.58 1.88 -23.56
CA LEU A 54 4.28 1.88 -22.28
C LEU A 54 5.68 1.26 -22.41
N GLU A 55 6.65 1.92 -21.80
CA GLU A 55 7.91 1.30 -21.41
C GLU A 55 7.74 0.73 -20.01
N VAL A 56 7.91 -0.57 -19.84
CA VAL A 56 7.77 -1.24 -18.55
C VAL A 56 9.14 -1.60 -18.00
N LEU A 57 9.40 -1.26 -16.74
CA LEU A 57 10.66 -1.41 -16.03
C LEU A 57 10.39 -2.08 -14.70
N ARG A 58 11.37 -2.77 -14.15
CA ARG A 58 11.24 -3.51 -12.89
C ARG A 58 12.44 -3.32 -11.96
N HIS A 59 12.18 -3.13 -10.66
CA HIS A 59 13.20 -3.16 -9.61
C HIS A 59 12.65 -3.92 -8.40
N GLY A 60 13.13 -5.16 -8.19
CA GLY A 60 12.52 -6.08 -7.21
C GLY A 60 11.06 -6.34 -7.54
N ASP A 61 10.15 -6.10 -6.60
CA ASP A 61 8.70 -6.20 -6.81
C ASP A 61 8.04 -4.85 -7.12
N THR A 62 8.82 -3.81 -7.34
CA THR A 62 8.34 -2.52 -7.86
C THR A 62 8.31 -2.52 -9.38
N VAL A 63 7.14 -2.29 -9.96
CA VAL A 63 6.89 -2.18 -11.40
C VAL A 63 6.68 -0.71 -11.78
N VAL A 64 7.37 -0.25 -12.82
CA VAL A 64 7.24 1.11 -13.34
C VAL A 64 6.82 1.06 -14.79
N ALA A 65 5.75 1.76 -15.17
CA ALA A 65 5.29 1.88 -16.54
C ALA A 65 5.29 3.35 -16.96
N ARG A 66 5.85 3.66 -18.13
CA ARG A 66 6.11 5.04 -18.56
C ARG A 66 5.62 5.29 -19.97
N THR A 67 4.97 6.43 -20.22
CA THR A 67 4.85 6.96 -21.57
C THR A 67 6.15 7.67 -21.99
N ARG A 68 6.43 7.67 -23.28
CA ARG A 68 7.57 8.38 -23.88
C ARG A 68 7.12 9.19 -25.10
N LEU A 69 6.20 10.14 -24.85
CA LEU A 69 5.62 10.98 -25.89
C LEU A 69 6.44 12.26 -26.14
N GLY A 70 7.47 12.51 -25.33
CA GLY A 70 8.28 13.72 -25.41
C GLY A 70 7.53 14.97 -24.96
N ARG A 71 6.59 14.83 -24.03
CA ARG A 71 5.86 15.97 -23.49
C ARG A 71 6.78 16.81 -22.62
N PRO A 72 6.57 18.14 -22.55
CA PRO A 72 7.43 19.04 -21.76
C PRO A 72 7.31 18.82 -20.23
N GLN A 73 6.25 18.15 -19.78
CA GLN A 73 5.99 17.86 -18.39
C GLN A 73 5.70 16.38 -18.19
N ARG A 74 6.04 15.88 -16.98
CA ARG A 74 5.77 14.52 -16.53
C ARG A 74 5.11 14.49 -15.18
N VAL A 75 4.19 13.55 -14.98
CA VAL A 75 3.53 13.28 -13.71
C VAL A 75 3.88 11.84 -13.28
N VAL A 76 4.27 11.66 -12.03
CA VAL A 76 4.33 10.35 -11.38
C VAL A 76 3.00 10.06 -10.71
N VAL A 77 2.46 8.86 -10.89
CA VAL A 77 1.31 8.33 -10.16
C VAL A 77 1.77 7.04 -9.48
N ALA A 78 1.77 7.00 -8.17
CA ALA A 78 2.28 5.86 -7.42
C ALA A 78 1.23 5.26 -6.50
N GLY A 79 1.28 3.93 -6.33
CA GLY A 79 0.46 3.17 -5.42
C GLY A 79 1.15 1.86 -5.01
N HIS A 80 0.94 1.44 -3.75
CA HIS A 80 1.55 0.21 -3.25
C HIS A 80 0.70 -1.02 -3.53
N LEU A 81 1.39 -2.16 -3.71
CA LEU A 81 0.79 -3.45 -4.01
C LEU A 81 0.49 -4.27 -2.76
N ASP A 82 1.18 -3.97 -1.67
CA ASP A 82 1.09 -4.74 -0.44
C ASP A 82 -0.10 -4.35 0.42
N THR A 83 -0.35 -5.17 1.39
CA THR A 83 -1.34 -4.97 2.45
C THR A 83 -0.77 -5.41 3.79
N VAL A 84 -1.31 -4.85 4.88
CA VAL A 84 -1.09 -5.38 6.22
C VAL A 84 -1.56 -6.84 6.33
N PRO A 85 -1.09 -7.60 7.33
CA PRO A 85 -1.47 -9.00 7.51
C PRO A 85 -2.97 -9.25 7.56
N VAL A 86 -3.42 -10.34 6.95
CA VAL A 86 -4.83 -10.74 6.94
C VAL A 86 -5.30 -11.11 8.34
N SER A 87 -6.36 -10.47 8.80
CA SER A 87 -6.98 -10.78 10.09
C SER A 87 -8.01 -11.90 9.96
N ARG A 88 -7.84 -12.97 10.72
CA ARG A 88 -8.84 -14.05 10.79
C ARG A 88 -10.16 -13.63 11.42
N ARG A 89 -10.18 -12.48 12.16
CA ARG A 89 -11.38 -12.00 12.88
C ARG A 89 -12.32 -11.21 11.99
N THR A 90 -11.83 -10.58 10.93
CA THR A 90 -12.61 -9.64 10.12
C THR A 90 -13.28 -10.29 8.92
N GLY A 91 -12.86 -11.51 8.53
CA GLY A 91 -13.41 -12.21 7.36
C GLY A 91 -13.36 -11.41 6.07
N ASN A 92 -12.31 -10.59 5.90
CA ASN A 92 -12.16 -9.65 4.79
C ASN A 92 -11.32 -10.21 3.61
N VAL A 93 -11.19 -11.52 3.56
CA VAL A 93 -10.65 -12.30 2.43
C VAL A 93 -11.51 -13.57 2.32
N PRO A 94 -12.01 -13.93 1.14
CA PRO A 94 -11.90 -13.20 -0.13
C PRO A 94 -12.65 -11.87 -0.12
N GLY A 95 -12.29 -11.01 -1.07
CA GLY A 95 -13.03 -9.79 -1.36
C GLY A 95 -14.41 -10.07 -1.92
N ARG A 96 -15.31 -9.10 -1.87
CA ARG A 96 -16.65 -9.23 -2.44
C ARG A 96 -17.24 -7.87 -2.82
N LEU A 97 -18.13 -7.92 -3.79
CA LEU A 97 -18.99 -6.77 -4.11
C LEU A 97 -20.15 -6.73 -3.13
N GLU A 98 -20.38 -5.58 -2.52
CA GLU A 98 -21.49 -5.31 -1.61
C GLU A 98 -22.20 -4.03 -2.02
N THR A 99 -23.44 -3.86 -1.51
CA THR A 99 -24.12 -2.56 -1.56
C THR A 99 -24.14 -1.97 -0.17
N ARG A 100 -23.60 -0.77 0.00
CA ARG A 100 -23.62 -0.02 1.26
C ARG A 100 -24.19 1.36 1.04
N ALA A 101 -25.18 1.72 1.84
CA ALA A 101 -25.90 2.98 1.69
C ALA A 101 -26.44 3.24 0.26
N GLY A 102 -26.80 2.17 -0.48
CA GLY A 102 -27.27 2.25 -1.85
C GLY A 102 -26.20 2.27 -2.93
N GLU A 103 -24.92 2.34 -2.56
CA GLU A 103 -23.79 2.40 -3.49
C GLU A 103 -23.04 1.05 -3.58
N PRO A 104 -22.60 0.63 -4.78
CA PRO A 104 -21.76 -0.56 -4.93
C PRO A 104 -20.37 -0.29 -4.37
N VAL A 105 -19.86 -1.21 -3.57
CA VAL A 105 -18.52 -1.14 -2.98
C VAL A 105 -17.78 -2.46 -3.13
N VAL A 106 -16.47 -2.40 -3.30
CA VAL A 106 -15.57 -3.54 -3.16
C VAL A 106 -15.12 -3.61 -1.70
N TRP A 107 -15.53 -4.67 -1.02
CA TRP A 107 -15.15 -4.91 0.36
C TRP A 107 -14.10 -6.01 0.45
N GLY A 108 -13.01 -5.75 1.14
CA GLY A 108 -11.94 -6.72 1.33
C GLY A 108 -10.66 -6.11 1.88
N ARG A 109 -9.64 -6.94 2.16
CA ARG A 109 -8.35 -6.48 2.63
C ARG A 109 -7.66 -5.63 1.55
N GLY A 110 -7.25 -4.41 1.93
CA GLY A 110 -6.56 -3.50 1.03
C GLY A 110 -7.47 -2.82 0.00
N SER A 111 -8.82 -3.02 0.04
CA SER A 111 -9.72 -2.36 -0.92
C SER A 111 -9.68 -0.84 -0.84
N VAL A 112 -9.46 -0.29 0.36
CA VAL A 112 -9.30 1.15 0.61
C VAL A 112 -7.83 1.53 0.54
N ASP A 113 -6.96 0.79 1.19
CA ASP A 113 -5.53 1.04 1.31
C ASP A 113 -4.73 -0.13 0.71
N MET A 114 -4.25 0.05 -0.55
CA MET A 114 -4.74 1.05 -1.51
C MET A 114 -5.02 0.42 -2.88
N LYS A 115 -5.47 -0.87 -2.91
CA LYS A 115 -5.74 -1.61 -4.14
C LYS A 115 -6.85 -0.98 -5.02
N GLY A 116 -7.77 -0.20 -4.43
CA GLY A 116 -8.70 0.62 -5.20
C GLY A 116 -7.98 1.69 -6.01
N GLY A 117 -7.04 2.41 -5.41
CA GLY A 117 -6.18 3.38 -6.10
C GLY A 117 -5.29 2.73 -7.16
N VAL A 118 -4.75 1.54 -6.85
CA VAL A 118 -3.97 0.73 -7.80
C VAL A 118 -4.82 0.32 -9.01
N ALA A 119 -6.09 -0.09 -8.81
CA ALA A 119 -7.01 -0.43 -9.90
C ALA A 119 -7.21 0.75 -10.85
N VAL A 120 -7.46 1.95 -10.31
CA VAL A 120 -7.59 3.18 -11.10
C VAL A 120 -6.31 3.47 -11.87
N ALA A 121 -5.14 3.40 -11.23
CA ALA A 121 -3.86 3.66 -11.86
C ALA A 121 -3.56 2.66 -13.00
N LEU A 122 -3.84 1.37 -12.81
CA LEU A 122 -3.68 0.33 -13.84
C LEU A 122 -4.62 0.56 -15.04
N HIS A 123 -5.89 0.88 -14.77
CA HIS A 123 -6.85 1.19 -15.82
C HIS A 123 -6.41 2.41 -16.64
N LEU A 124 -5.99 3.48 -15.98
CA LEU A 124 -5.48 4.68 -16.64
C LEU A 124 -4.21 4.39 -17.43
N ALA A 125 -3.28 3.61 -16.87
CA ALA A 125 -2.06 3.21 -17.59
C ALA A 125 -2.38 2.45 -18.87
N ALA A 126 -3.38 1.57 -18.85
CA ALA A 126 -3.78 0.80 -20.03
C ALA A 126 -4.52 1.64 -21.09
N THR A 127 -5.33 2.62 -20.66
CA THR A 127 -6.25 3.35 -21.54
C THR A 127 -5.73 4.69 -22.04
N LEU A 128 -4.85 5.35 -21.29
CA LEU A 128 -4.28 6.66 -21.66
C LEU A 128 -3.05 6.51 -22.54
N SER A 129 -3.23 6.21 -23.82
CA SER A 129 -2.12 6.06 -24.76
C SER A 129 -1.47 7.39 -25.19
N ALA A 130 -2.19 8.52 -25.10
CA ALA A 130 -1.69 9.84 -25.52
C ALA A 130 -2.08 10.96 -24.53
N PRO A 131 -1.66 10.89 -23.26
CA PRO A 131 -1.95 11.91 -22.28
C PRO A 131 -1.30 13.26 -22.62
N ARG A 132 -1.84 14.35 -22.06
CA ARG A 132 -1.30 15.72 -22.26
C ARG A 132 0.11 15.91 -21.69
N ARG A 133 0.47 15.15 -20.66
CA ARG A 133 1.79 15.08 -20.03
C ARG A 133 2.29 13.66 -20.14
N ASP A 134 3.61 13.46 -20.18
CA ASP A 134 4.13 12.13 -19.97
C ASP A 134 3.79 11.65 -18.56
N VAL A 135 3.49 10.36 -18.42
CA VAL A 135 3.12 9.77 -17.13
C VAL A 135 4.06 8.62 -16.79
N THR A 136 4.43 8.53 -15.54
CA THR A 136 5.11 7.40 -14.92
C THR A 136 4.18 6.81 -13.87
N TRP A 137 3.65 5.62 -14.10
CA TRP A 137 2.93 4.83 -13.10
C TRP A 137 3.91 3.96 -12.34
N VAL A 138 3.78 3.94 -11.02
CA VAL A 138 4.65 3.18 -10.11
C VAL A 138 3.78 2.31 -9.22
N PHE A 139 4.01 1.01 -9.27
CA PHE A 139 3.34 0.01 -8.44
C PHE A 139 4.42 -0.62 -7.57
N TYR A 140 4.49 -0.25 -6.30
CA TYR A 140 5.62 -0.58 -5.45
C TYR A 140 5.24 -1.50 -4.28
N ASP A 141 6.23 -2.17 -3.75
CA ASP A 141 6.14 -3.15 -2.69
C ASP A 141 6.54 -2.57 -1.32
N ASN A 142 6.13 -3.26 -0.23
CA ASN A 142 6.58 -3.01 1.12
C ASN A 142 6.33 -1.57 1.65
N GLU A 143 5.17 -0.98 1.37
CA GLU A 143 4.77 0.31 1.95
C GLU A 143 4.46 0.17 3.46
N GLU A 144 3.69 -0.85 3.82
CA GLU A 144 3.08 -1.09 5.13
C GLU A 144 4.06 -1.60 6.21
N VAL A 145 5.37 -1.48 5.94
CA VAL A 145 6.43 -1.95 6.84
C VAL A 145 7.48 -0.86 7.07
N VAL A 146 8.63 -1.21 7.64
CA VAL A 146 9.71 -0.25 7.90
C VAL A 146 10.24 0.38 6.61
N GLY A 147 10.52 1.70 6.64
CA GLY A 147 10.88 2.49 5.47
C GLY A 147 12.07 1.97 4.66
N GLU A 148 13.03 1.29 5.30
CA GLU A 148 14.18 0.68 4.62
C GLU A 148 13.77 -0.42 3.63
N ARG A 149 12.60 -1.01 3.81
CA ARG A 149 12.05 -2.03 2.92
C ARG A 149 11.15 -1.45 1.82
N ASN A 150 10.74 -0.20 1.92
CA ASN A 150 9.82 0.45 0.99
C ASN A 150 10.37 0.39 -0.45
N GLY A 151 9.60 -0.21 -1.36
CA GLY A 151 9.99 -0.45 -2.75
C GLY A 151 10.18 0.83 -3.55
N LEU A 152 9.34 1.85 -3.33
CA LEU A 152 9.45 3.15 -3.98
C LEU A 152 10.79 3.82 -3.62
N GLY A 153 11.14 3.84 -2.32
CA GLY A 153 12.39 4.40 -1.85
C GLY A 153 13.62 3.67 -2.42
N ARG A 154 13.57 2.32 -2.47
CA ARG A 154 14.65 1.52 -3.05
C ARG A 154 14.81 1.74 -4.55
N ALA A 155 13.71 1.76 -5.29
CA ALA A 155 13.73 2.00 -6.74
C ALA A 155 14.21 3.42 -7.06
N LEU A 156 13.76 4.43 -6.31
CA LEU A 156 14.21 5.82 -6.46
C LEU A 156 15.72 5.96 -6.19
N ALA A 157 16.24 5.32 -5.17
CA ALA A 157 17.68 5.34 -4.86
C ALA A 157 18.53 4.66 -5.94
N ALA A 158 18.04 3.55 -6.52
CA ALA A 158 18.74 2.79 -7.55
C ALA A 158 18.63 3.42 -8.95
N ARG A 159 17.49 4.01 -9.26
CA ARG A 159 17.14 4.52 -10.60
C ARG A 159 16.36 5.84 -10.51
N PRO A 160 17.00 6.92 -10.03
CA PRO A 160 16.37 8.23 -9.92
C PRO A 160 15.84 8.76 -11.26
N ASP A 161 16.47 8.36 -12.36
CA ASP A 161 16.09 8.70 -13.73
C ASP A 161 14.67 8.23 -14.13
N TRP A 162 14.11 7.24 -13.41
CA TRP A 162 12.75 6.78 -13.66
C TRP A 162 11.69 7.71 -13.09
N PHE A 163 12.05 8.50 -12.09
CA PHE A 163 11.13 9.26 -11.25
C PHE A 163 11.20 10.78 -11.46
N GLU A 164 12.05 11.25 -12.38
CA GLU A 164 12.10 12.65 -12.75
C GLU A 164 10.74 13.13 -13.26
N ALA A 165 10.13 14.09 -12.56
CA ALA A 165 8.78 14.59 -12.85
C ALA A 165 8.54 15.97 -12.25
N ASP A 166 7.53 16.67 -12.76
CA ASP A 166 7.09 17.99 -12.28
C ASP A 166 6.10 17.88 -11.11
N LEU A 167 5.40 16.75 -11.02
CA LEU A 167 4.38 16.46 -10.00
C LEU A 167 4.34 14.97 -9.71
N ALA A 168 4.13 14.64 -8.44
CA ALA A 168 3.82 13.28 -8.00
C ALA A 168 2.44 13.24 -7.32
N VAL A 169 1.68 12.19 -7.63
CA VAL A 169 0.40 11.86 -7.00
C VAL A 169 0.54 10.48 -6.38
N LEU A 170 0.32 10.39 -5.07
CA LEU A 170 0.19 9.14 -4.35
C LEU A 170 -1.30 8.81 -4.27
N GLY A 171 -1.69 7.63 -4.71
CA GLY A 171 -3.09 7.22 -4.82
C GLY A 171 -3.70 6.74 -3.50
N GLU A 172 -3.23 7.27 -2.37
CA GLU A 172 -3.65 6.92 -1.01
C GLU A 172 -5.11 7.30 -0.71
N PRO A 173 -5.75 6.67 0.30
CA PRO A 173 -7.16 6.89 0.61
C PRO A 173 -7.41 8.24 1.29
N THR A 174 -7.80 9.25 0.51
CA THR A 174 -8.11 10.61 0.98
C THR A 174 -9.61 10.96 0.88
N GLY A 175 -10.48 9.94 0.71
CA GLY A 175 -11.88 10.18 0.44
C GLY A 175 -12.14 10.90 -0.88
N ALA A 176 -11.29 10.69 -1.89
CA ALA A 176 -11.26 11.38 -3.18
C ALA A 176 -10.97 12.89 -3.08
N GLY A 177 -10.44 13.34 -1.95
CA GLY A 177 -9.91 14.70 -1.77
C GLY A 177 -8.47 14.81 -2.24
N ILE A 178 -7.96 16.04 -2.26
CA ILE A 178 -6.54 16.32 -2.50
C ILE A 178 -5.91 16.76 -1.17
N GLU A 179 -4.89 16.03 -0.75
CA GLU A 179 -4.06 16.38 0.41
C GLU A 179 -2.67 16.79 -0.07
N GLY A 180 -2.22 17.95 0.35
CA GLY A 180 -0.89 18.47 0.00
C GLY A 180 0.13 18.13 1.09
N GLY A 181 0.91 17.07 0.89
CA GLY A 181 1.90 16.59 1.84
C GLY A 181 1.48 15.33 2.57
N CYS A 182 2.28 14.94 3.56
CA CYS A 182 2.04 13.78 4.39
C CYS A 182 2.30 14.12 5.86
N ASN A 183 1.47 13.60 6.76
CA ASN A 183 1.69 13.73 8.19
C ASN A 183 2.89 12.89 8.62
N GLY A 184 3.74 13.47 9.47
CA GLY A 184 4.83 12.72 10.09
C GLY A 184 4.30 11.70 11.11
N THR A 185 4.98 10.57 11.24
CA THR A 185 4.70 9.58 12.27
C THR A 185 5.82 9.56 13.30
N LEU A 186 5.45 9.67 14.57
CA LEU A 186 6.38 9.52 15.70
C LEU A 186 5.99 8.29 16.52
N ARG A 187 6.92 7.36 16.69
CA ARG A 187 6.75 6.20 17.58
C ARG A 187 7.65 6.35 18.80
N LEU A 188 7.06 6.36 19.99
CA LEU A 188 7.76 6.37 21.26
C LEU A 188 7.56 5.03 21.96
N ILE A 189 8.66 4.44 22.46
CA ILE A 189 8.61 3.27 23.33
C ILE A 189 8.95 3.73 24.73
N LEU A 190 8.02 3.52 25.66
CA LEU A 190 8.16 3.91 27.06
C LEU A 190 8.30 2.66 27.91
N HIS A 191 9.41 2.55 28.62
CA HIS A 191 9.65 1.49 29.60
C HIS A 191 9.36 2.03 30.98
N VAL A 192 8.30 1.54 31.60
CA VAL A 192 7.90 1.93 32.97
C VAL A 192 8.16 0.75 33.89
N PRO A 193 9.20 0.82 34.74
CA PRO A 193 9.51 -0.26 35.68
C PRO A 193 8.46 -0.34 36.80
N GLY A 194 8.21 -1.57 37.27
CA GLY A 194 7.35 -1.85 38.40
C GLY A 194 7.97 -2.90 39.31
N THR A 195 7.40 -3.02 40.53
CA THR A 195 7.78 -4.05 41.48
C THR A 195 6.53 -4.81 41.91
N ALA A 196 6.51 -6.12 41.67
CA ALA A 196 5.38 -6.96 42.08
C ALA A 196 5.22 -7.02 43.59
N ALA A 197 3.99 -6.95 44.08
CA ALA A 197 3.65 -7.14 45.45
C ALA A 197 2.32 -7.89 45.57
N HIS A 198 2.08 -8.51 46.76
CA HIS A 198 0.80 -9.13 47.03
C HIS A 198 -0.30 -8.05 47.09
N SER A 199 -1.47 -8.31 46.51
CA SER A 199 -2.57 -7.34 46.42
C SER A 199 -2.98 -6.74 47.78
N ALA A 200 -2.97 -7.55 48.85
CA ALA A 200 -3.23 -7.09 50.23
C ALA A 200 -2.06 -6.31 50.86
N ARG A 201 -0.94 -6.15 50.15
CA ARG A 201 0.27 -5.43 50.61
C ARG A 201 0.85 -4.58 49.48
N ALA A 202 -0.03 -3.85 48.78
CA ALA A 202 0.33 -3.04 47.63
C ALA A 202 1.45 -2.00 47.90
N TRP A 203 1.57 -1.53 49.13
CA TRP A 203 2.63 -0.60 49.60
C TRP A 203 4.06 -1.18 49.52
N ARG A 204 4.23 -2.49 49.29
CA ARG A 204 5.53 -3.16 49.12
C ARG A 204 5.99 -3.24 47.65
N GLY A 205 5.16 -2.75 46.74
CA GLY A 205 5.45 -2.78 45.31
C GLY A 205 5.29 -1.43 44.65
N VAL A 206 5.54 -1.39 43.31
CA VAL A 206 5.33 -0.24 42.44
C VAL A 206 4.46 -0.70 41.28
N ASN A 207 3.26 -0.15 41.17
CA ASN A 207 2.38 -0.44 40.04
C ASN A 207 2.83 0.38 38.83
N ALA A 208 3.38 -0.28 37.81
CA ALA A 208 3.87 0.35 36.60
C ALA A 208 2.75 1.12 35.85
N ILE A 209 1.49 0.65 35.91
CA ILE A 209 0.36 1.34 35.28
C ILE A 209 0.12 2.69 35.95
N HIS A 210 0.12 2.73 37.31
CA HIS A 210 -0.02 3.98 38.05
C HIS A 210 1.15 4.95 37.78
N ALA A 211 2.37 4.42 37.70
CA ALA A 211 3.54 5.22 37.36
C ALA A 211 3.48 5.77 35.91
N ALA A 212 2.86 5.04 35.00
CA ALA A 212 2.67 5.49 33.60
C ALA A 212 1.57 6.55 33.46
N ALA A 213 0.64 6.69 34.41
CA ALA A 213 -0.55 7.53 34.25
C ALA A 213 -0.22 9.00 33.93
N THR A 214 0.74 9.61 34.61
CA THR A 214 1.17 10.99 34.37
C THR A 214 1.73 11.16 32.94
N LEU A 215 2.39 10.15 32.41
CA LEU A 215 2.97 10.16 31.07
C LEU A 215 1.88 10.05 30.02
N ILE A 216 0.91 9.16 30.24
CA ILE A 216 -0.27 8.99 29.38
C ILE A 216 -1.06 10.30 29.30
N GLU A 217 -1.30 10.98 30.41
CA GLU A 217 -2.00 12.27 30.43
C GLU A 217 -1.21 13.36 29.68
N ARG A 218 0.11 13.38 29.76
CA ARG A 218 0.93 14.32 28.96
C ARG A 218 0.85 14.03 27.46
N VAL A 219 0.90 12.77 27.06
CA VAL A 219 0.76 12.40 25.62
C VAL A 219 -0.63 12.77 25.12
N LYS A 220 -1.68 12.51 25.91
CA LYS A 220 -3.05 12.89 25.57
C LYS A 220 -3.26 14.40 25.43
N ALA A 221 -2.54 15.20 26.20
CA ALA A 221 -2.62 16.66 26.18
C ALA A 221 -1.70 17.32 25.13
N ALA A 222 -0.85 16.54 24.44
CA ALA A 222 -0.01 17.06 23.37
C ALA A 222 -0.88 17.55 22.20
N PRO A 223 -0.58 18.69 21.59
CA PRO A 223 -1.25 19.14 20.38
C PRO A 223 -0.96 18.17 19.23
N VAL A 224 -2.00 17.80 18.49
CA VAL A 224 -1.94 16.98 17.27
C VAL A 224 -1.80 17.89 16.07
#